data_031aac86ba015eed48ae731ff6c49236
#
_entry.id   031aac86ba015eed48ae731ff6c49236
#
_cell.length_a   1.000
_cell.length_b   1.000
_cell.length_c   1.000
_cell.angle_alpha   90.00
_cell.angle_beta   90.00
_cell.angle_gamma   90.00
#
_symmetry.space_group_name_H-M   'P 1'
#
loop_
_entity.id
_entity.type
_entity.pdbx_description
1 polymer ?
#
loop_
_entity_poly.entity_id
_entity_poly.type
_entity_poly.pdbx_seq_one_letter_code
_entity_poly.pdbx_strand_id
1 'polypeptide(L)'
;IDSLALSEEDNPVIIEYKKVETSELINQSLFYLHWIQDHKGDFEIAAREKYGDGINIDWSDIRVICLAPNYKKYDLHAVQVMGANIELWKYRLFSNDSLYLEGVFHASKSPYVADSDDKNPIMVEAGKKAALTRATATYTFDERLRGKSQDILELTTKVREFILGIDESIEEVPKKFYVAYKISQNIVCMEVKNKNIKLFLKLKPSEVPDDTPFYRDVTSVGHYGTGNVEFTISSEPEFNSIKEFVTLAYNKVGS
;
A
#
# COMPACT_ATOMS: atom_id res chain seq x y z
N ILE A 1 -13.84 17.82 2.83
CA ILE A 1 -13.12 16.57 3.15
C ILE A 1 -13.40 16.24 4.60
N ASP A 2 -13.91 15.04 4.86
CA ASP A 2 -14.22 14.62 6.23
C ASP A 2 -12.96 14.19 6.99
N SER A 3 -12.07 13.42 6.33
CA SER A 3 -10.80 13.03 6.93
C SER A 3 -9.69 12.95 5.89
N LEU A 4 -8.49 13.34 6.33
CA LEU A 4 -7.24 13.15 5.60
C LEU A 4 -6.36 12.15 6.36
N ALA A 5 -5.72 11.26 5.62
CA ALA A 5 -4.86 10.23 6.18
C ALA A 5 -3.66 9.97 5.26
N LEU A 6 -2.75 9.14 5.73
CA LEU A 6 -1.66 8.55 4.93
C LEU A 6 -1.87 7.04 4.87
N SER A 7 -1.56 6.46 3.72
CA SER A 7 -1.43 5.01 3.59
C SER A 7 -0.15 4.52 4.28
N GLU A 8 0.03 3.22 4.39
CA GLU A 8 1.28 2.64 4.89
C GLU A 8 2.50 2.96 4.02
N GLU A 9 2.27 3.39 2.79
CA GLU A 9 3.30 3.74 1.80
C GLU A 9 3.45 5.27 1.69
N ASP A 10 2.98 6.02 2.69
CA ASP A 10 3.01 7.48 2.78
C ASP A 10 2.27 8.20 1.64
N ASN A 11 1.32 7.52 0.97
CA ASN A 11 0.48 8.17 -0.03
C ASN A 11 -0.70 8.89 0.64
N PRO A 12 -1.12 10.06 0.13
CA PRO A 12 -2.29 10.76 0.64
C PRO A 12 -3.59 9.96 0.44
N VAL A 13 -4.40 9.89 1.48
CA VAL A 13 -5.71 9.25 1.47
C VAL A 13 -6.77 10.24 1.91
N ILE A 14 -7.79 10.42 1.10
CA ILE A 14 -9.00 11.19 1.42
C ILE A 14 -10.07 10.19 1.81
N ILE A 15 -10.74 10.41 2.94
CA ILE A 15 -11.84 9.58 3.38
C ILE A 15 -13.08 10.47 3.51
N GLU A 16 -14.15 10.10 2.83
CA GLU A 16 -15.40 10.83 2.78
C GLU A 16 -16.56 9.93 3.20
N TYR A 17 -17.42 10.42 4.11
CA TYR A 17 -18.52 9.64 4.67
C TYR A 17 -19.87 10.22 4.28
N LYS A 18 -20.86 9.36 4.06
CA LYS A 18 -22.27 9.77 3.91
C LYS A 18 -23.18 8.89 4.76
N LYS A 19 -24.11 9.53 5.44
CA LYS A 19 -25.13 8.85 6.25
C LYS A 19 -26.25 8.24 5.43
N VAL A 20 -26.42 8.71 4.19
CA VAL A 20 -27.46 8.27 3.26
C VAL A 20 -26.85 7.99 1.90
N GLU A 21 -27.55 7.17 1.10
CA GLU A 21 -27.19 6.95 -0.30
C GLU A 21 -27.29 8.25 -1.10
N THR A 22 -26.19 8.68 -1.74
CA THR A 22 -26.14 9.89 -2.56
C THR A 22 -25.11 9.75 -3.69
N SER A 23 -25.46 10.21 -4.89
CA SER A 23 -24.53 10.25 -6.05
C SER A 23 -23.56 11.43 -5.98
N GLU A 24 -23.77 12.39 -5.07
CA GLU A 24 -22.85 13.53 -4.89
C GLU A 24 -21.48 13.11 -4.36
N LEU A 25 -21.41 11.99 -3.63
CA LEU A 25 -20.18 11.49 -3.05
C LEU A 25 -19.06 11.29 -4.08
N ILE A 26 -19.39 10.73 -5.24
CA ILE A 26 -18.43 10.50 -6.33
C ILE A 26 -17.92 11.83 -6.90
N ASN A 27 -18.82 12.79 -7.15
CA ASN A 27 -18.45 14.11 -7.68
C ASN A 27 -17.59 14.89 -6.67
N GLN A 28 -17.91 14.82 -5.38
CA GLN A 28 -17.10 15.42 -4.33
C GLN A 28 -15.71 14.78 -4.27
N SER A 29 -15.62 13.48 -4.41
CA SER A 29 -14.35 12.75 -4.40
C SER A 29 -13.42 13.18 -5.54
N LEU A 30 -13.96 13.39 -6.74
CA LEU A 30 -13.20 13.91 -7.87
C LEU A 30 -12.69 15.34 -7.62
N PHE A 31 -13.55 16.19 -7.06
CA PHE A 31 -13.17 17.55 -6.69
C PHE A 31 -12.03 17.54 -5.64
N TYR A 32 -12.12 16.67 -4.64
CA TYR A 32 -11.10 16.58 -3.58
C TYR A 32 -9.78 15.99 -4.08
N LEU A 33 -9.80 15.08 -5.04
CA LEU A 33 -8.57 14.62 -5.72
C LEU A 33 -7.82 15.76 -6.40
N HIS A 34 -8.55 16.68 -7.04
CA HIS A 34 -7.94 17.86 -7.61
C HIS A 34 -7.47 18.85 -6.55
N TRP A 35 -8.32 19.13 -5.58
CA TRP A 35 -8.03 20.06 -4.49
C TRP A 35 -6.76 19.70 -3.72
N ILE A 36 -6.56 18.44 -3.34
CA ILE A 36 -5.40 18.02 -2.56
C ILE A 36 -4.09 18.16 -3.37
N GLN A 37 -4.16 18.05 -4.70
CA GLN A 37 -3.00 18.26 -5.57
C GLN A 37 -2.55 19.71 -5.61
N ASP A 38 -3.49 20.66 -5.50
CA ASP A 38 -3.19 22.09 -5.42
C ASP A 38 -2.73 22.51 -4.01
N HIS A 39 -3.07 21.71 -2.97
CA HIS A 39 -2.79 22.00 -1.57
C HIS A 39 -1.76 21.03 -0.94
N LYS A 40 -0.79 20.56 -1.75
CA LYS A 40 0.26 19.63 -1.29
C LYS A 40 1.03 20.14 -0.10
N GLY A 41 1.43 21.43 -0.13
CA GLY A 41 2.18 22.03 0.96
C GLY A 41 1.42 22.04 2.30
N ASP A 42 0.14 22.36 2.25
CA ASP A 42 -0.71 22.36 3.46
C ASP A 42 -0.86 20.95 4.02
N PHE A 43 -1.04 19.97 3.14
CA PHE A 43 -1.10 18.57 3.54
C PHE A 43 0.22 18.07 4.15
N GLU A 44 1.37 18.41 3.54
CA GLU A 44 2.69 18.04 4.05
C GLU A 44 2.98 18.66 5.42
N ILE A 45 2.57 19.92 5.65
CA ILE A 45 2.69 20.57 6.96
C ILE A 45 1.86 19.80 8.00
N ALA A 46 0.59 19.54 7.71
CA ALA A 46 -0.29 18.80 8.62
C ALA A 46 0.19 17.37 8.89
N ALA A 47 0.74 16.70 7.88
CA ALA A 47 1.32 15.37 8.03
C ALA A 47 2.56 15.37 8.93
N ARG A 48 3.48 16.35 8.75
CA ARG A 48 4.67 16.50 9.61
C ARG A 48 4.31 16.84 11.04
N GLU A 49 3.33 17.71 11.26
CA GLU A 49 2.83 18.01 12.61
C GLU A 49 2.29 16.76 13.32
N LYS A 50 1.63 15.86 12.57
CA LYS A 50 1.00 14.66 13.12
C LYS A 50 1.98 13.50 13.33
N TYR A 51 2.89 13.29 12.38
CA TYR A 51 3.74 12.09 12.28
C TYR A 51 5.24 12.37 12.44
N GLY A 52 5.64 13.64 12.52
CA GLY A 52 7.03 14.09 12.67
C GLY A 52 7.68 14.48 11.33
N ASP A 53 8.81 15.23 11.44
CA ASP A 53 9.50 15.82 10.28
C ASP A 53 10.15 14.80 9.32
N GLY A 54 10.32 13.57 9.77
CA GLY A 54 10.93 12.49 8.97
C GLY A 54 10.02 11.87 7.90
N ILE A 55 8.74 12.28 7.85
CA ILE A 55 7.81 11.73 6.88
C ILE A 55 8.06 12.28 5.48
N ASN A 56 8.06 11.40 4.49
CA ASN A 56 8.22 11.75 3.08
C ASN A 56 7.00 11.32 2.28
N ILE A 57 6.14 12.29 1.95
CA ILE A 57 4.87 12.02 1.27
C ILE A 57 5.12 11.56 -0.18
N ASP A 58 4.59 10.38 -0.52
CA ASP A 58 4.58 9.88 -1.89
C ASP A 58 3.30 10.28 -2.62
N TRP A 59 3.40 11.29 -3.46
CA TRP A 59 2.30 11.83 -4.26
C TRP A 59 1.99 11.02 -5.53
N SER A 60 2.63 9.87 -5.73
CA SER A 60 2.42 9.04 -6.93
C SER A 60 1.07 8.34 -6.97
N ASP A 61 0.43 8.16 -5.81
CA ASP A 61 -0.82 7.42 -5.68
C ASP A 61 -1.74 8.06 -4.62
N ILE A 62 -2.59 9.00 -5.03
CA ILE A 62 -3.59 9.60 -4.16
C ILE A 62 -4.86 8.76 -4.20
N ARG A 63 -5.36 8.32 -3.04
CA ARG A 63 -6.56 7.50 -2.91
C ARG A 63 -7.72 8.27 -2.32
N VAL A 64 -8.94 7.95 -2.77
CA VAL A 64 -10.19 8.36 -2.09
C VAL A 64 -10.95 7.12 -1.64
N ILE A 65 -11.30 7.08 -0.38
CA ILE A 65 -12.15 6.05 0.22
C ILE A 65 -13.51 6.68 0.52
N CYS A 66 -14.53 6.20 -0.18
CA CYS A 66 -15.91 6.61 0.03
C CYS A 66 -16.62 5.59 0.91
N LEU A 67 -17.24 6.05 1.99
CA LEU A 67 -18.02 5.22 2.91
C LEU A 67 -19.48 5.67 2.91
N ALA A 68 -20.40 4.78 2.52
CA ALA A 68 -21.83 5.03 2.53
C ALA A 68 -22.61 3.75 2.89
N PRO A 69 -23.88 3.86 3.38
CA PRO A 69 -24.71 2.67 3.65
C PRO A 69 -25.01 1.86 2.39
N ASN A 70 -25.09 2.51 1.24
CA ASN A 70 -25.34 1.88 -0.05
C ASN A 70 -24.88 2.77 -1.21
N TYR A 71 -24.76 2.20 -2.41
CA TYR A 71 -24.44 2.88 -3.67
C TYR A 71 -25.43 2.51 -4.75
N LYS A 72 -25.78 3.46 -5.61
CA LYS A 72 -26.60 3.20 -6.80
C LYS A 72 -25.78 2.46 -7.85
N LYS A 73 -26.46 1.67 -8.67
CA LYS A 73 -25.80 0.95 -9.77
C LYS A 73 -25.03 1.89 -10.72
N TYR A 74 -25.54 3.10 -10.93
CA TYR A 74 -24.89 4.11 -11.78
C TYR A 74 -23.61 4.66 -11.15
N ASP A 75 -23.56 4.80 -9.83
CA ASP A 75 -22.36 5.27 -9.12
C ASP A 75 -21.22 4.25 -9.28
N LEU A 76 -21.50 2.96 -9.12
CA LEU A 76 -20.54 1.87 -9.34
C LEU A 76 -19.98 1.89 -10.77
N HIS A 77 -20.88 2.08 -11.75
CA HIS A 77 -20.45 2.14 -13.15
C HIS A 77 -19.64 3.40 -13.46
N ALA A 78 -20.02 4.54 -12.90
CA ALA A 78 -19.30 5.80 -13.08
C ALA A 78 -17.85 5.69 -12.58
N VAL A 79 -17.64 5.17 -11.38
CA VAL A 79 -16.29 4.99 -10.81
C VAL A 79 -15.43 4.05 -11.65
N GLN A 80 -16.01 2.97 -12.19
CA GLN A 80 -15.32 2.04 -13.09
C GLN A 80 -14.80 2.72 -14.36
N VAL A 81 -15.62 3.63 -14.95
CA VAL A 81 -15.29 4.30 -16.22
C VAL A 81 -14.33 5.48 -16.01
N MET A 82 -14.41 6.15 -14.86
CA MET A 82 -13.61 7.36 -14.58
C MET A 82 -12.12 7.09 -14.45
N GLY A 83 -11.71 5.86 -14.08
CA GLY A 83 -10.30 5.50 -13.91
C GLY A 83 -9.57 6.25 -12.78
N ALA A 84 -10.31 6.94 -11.90
CA ALA A 84 -9.76 7.58 -10.71
C ALA A 84 -9.56 6.55 -9.59
N ASN A 85 -8.56 6.78 -8.73
CA ASN A 85 -8.30 5.89 -7.58
C ASN A 85 -9.32 6.16 -6.45
N ILE A 86 -10.57 5.74 -6.69
CA ILE A 86 -11.70 5.86 -5.77
C ILE A 86 -12.15 4.46 -5.36
N GLU A 87 -12.20 4.21 -4.09
CA GLU A 87 -12.73 2.97 -3.49
C GLU A 87 -14.10 3.23 -2.90
N LEU A 88 -15.01 2.29 -3.09
CA LEU A 88 -16.36 2.36 -2.54
C LEU A 88 -16.54 1.27 -1.48
N TRP A 89 -16.86 1.68 -0.28
CA TRP A 89 -17.08 0.80 0.85
C TRP A 89 -18.47 1.02 1.44
N LYS A 90 -19.23 -0.05 1.64
CA LYS A 90 -20.46 -0.01 2.43
C LYS A 90 -20.14 -0.17 3.89
N TYR A 91 -20.90 0.52 4.72
CA TYR A 91 -20.83 0.31 6.16
C TYR A 91 -22.18 -0.02 6.75
N ARG A 92 -22.18 -0.75 7.86
CA ARG A 92 -23.33 -0.98 8.74
C ARG A 92 -22.90 -0.81 10.19
N LEU A 93 -23.68 -0.05 10.93
CA LEU A 93 -23.55 0.06 12.37
C LEU A 93 -24.61 -0.84 13.02
N PHE A 94 -24.19 -1.67 13.95
CA PHE A 94 -25.07 -2.54 14.70
C PHE A 94 -25.35 -1.96 16.09
N SER A 95 -26.45 -2.38 16.73
CA SER A 95 -26.87 -1.90 18.04
C SER A 95 -25.90 -2.22 19.20
N ASN A 96 -24.95 -3.12 18.97
CA ASN A 96 -23.86 -3.45 19.91
C ASN A 96 -22.59 -2.65 19.65
N ASP A 97 -22.69 -1.51 18.94
CA ASP A 97 -21.59 -0.62 18.55
C ASP A 97 -20.55 -1.26 17.61
N SER A 98 -20.88 -2.41 17.02
CA SER A 98 -20.01 -3.02 15.99
C SER A 98 -20.19 -2.31 14.66
N LEU A 99 -19.06 -2.06 13.98
CA LEU A 99 -19.01 -1.54 12.62
C LEU A 99 -18.65 -2.68 11.66
N TYR A 100 -19.47 -2.88 10.63
CA TYR A 100 -19.17 -3.75 9.51
C TYR A 100 -18.82 -2.93 8.27
N LEU A 101 -17.72 -3.26 7.63
CA LEU A 101 -17.26 -2.64 6.39
C LEU A 101 -17.20 -3.71 5.28
N GLU A 102 -17.72 -3.36 4.11
CA GLU A 102 -17.72 -4.21 2.92
C GLU A 102 -17.18 -3.43 1.73
N GLY A 103 -16.08 -3.89 1.14
CA GLY A 103 -15.56 -3.33 -0.10
C GLY A 103 -16.49 -3.66 -1.26
N VAL A 104 -16.98 -2.63 -1.94
CA VAL A 104 -17.90 -2.76 -3.09
C VAL A 104 -17.16 -2.59 -4.41
N PHE A 105 -16.17 -1.72 -4.41
CA PHE A 105 -15.34 -1.43 -5.56
C PHE A 105 -13.96 -0.94 -5.13
N HIS A 106 -12.94 -1.56 -5.69
CA HIS A 106 -11.55 -1.14 -5.57
C HIS A 106 -11.05 -0.73 -6.95
N ALA A 107 -10.58 0.50 -7.09
CA ALA A 107 -10.02 0.95 -8.35
C ALA A 107 -8.73 0.17 -8.64
N SER A 108 -8.67 -0.49 -9.77
CA SER A 108 -7.39 -0.88 -10.35
C SER A 108 -6.68 0.39 -10.81
N LYS A 109 -5.42 0.59 -10.37
CA LYS A 109 -4.63 1.81 -10.60
C LYS A 109 -4.77 2.35 -12.01
N SER A 110 -5.46 3.49 -12.17
CA SER A 110 -5.41 4.30 -13.39
C SER A 110 -4.88 5.69 -13.00
N PRO A 111 -3.92 6.26 -13.72
CA PRO A 111 -3.33 7.53 -13.33
C PRO A 111 -4.29 8.67 -13.64
N TYR A 112 -4.74 9.38 -12.61
CA TYR A 112 -5.34 10.69 -12.78
C TYR A 112 -4.21 11.70 -13.05
N VAL A 113 -4.21 12.28 -14.24
CA VAL A 113 -3.28 13.37 -14.61
C VAL A 113 -4.08 14.67 -14.65
N ALA A 114 -3.87 15.53 -13.65
CA ALA A 114 -4.40 16.90 -13.70
C ALA A 114 -3.61 17.72 -14.73
N ASP A 115 -4.32 18.36 -15.63
CA ASP A 115 -3.75 19.40 -16.50
C ASP A 115 -3.49 20.66 -15.68
N SER A 116 -2.23 21.08 -15.58
CA SER A 116 -1.85 22.38 -15.03
C SER A 116 -1.31 23.25 -16.16
N ASP A 117 -2.02 24.34 -16.47
CA ASP A 117 -1.74 25.26 -17.59
C ASP A 117 -0.44 26.08 -17.49
N ASP A 118 0.36 25.90 -16.42
CA ASP A 118 1.48 26.83 -16.11
C ASP A 118 2.89 26.20 -16.13
N LYS A 119 3.05 25.00 -16.70
CA LYS A 119 4.37 24.33 -16.77
C LYS A 119 4.84 24.13 -18.21
N ASN A 120 6.17 24.24 -18.41
CA ASN A 120 6.83 23.96 -19.68
C ASN A 120 6.28 22.67 -20.31
N PRO A 121 5.69 22.73 -21.54
CA PRO A 121 5.03 21.58 -22.18
C PRO A 121 5.88 20.32 -22.28
N ILE A 122 7.20 20.46 -22.47
CA ILE A 122 8.15 19.34 -22.57
C ILE A 122 8.32 18.65 -21.22
N MET A 123 8.33 19.40 -20.11
CA MET A 123 8.43 18.82 -18.75
C MET A 123 7.11 18.20 -18.31
N VAL A 124 5.97 18.79 -18.73
CA VAL A 124 4.63 18.24 -18.50
C VAL A 124 4.48 16.91 -19.24
N GLU A 125 4.90 16.85 -20.50
CA GLU A 125 4.82 15.62 -21.30
C GLU A 125 5.76 14.52 -20.79
N ALA A 126 6.98 14.88 -20.38
CA ALA A 126 7.91 13.95 -19.72
C ALA A 126 7.35 13.46 -18.38
N GLY A 127 6.72 14.35 -17.60
CA GLY A 127 6.04 14.00 -16.34
C GLY A 127 4.83 13.10 -16.57
N LYS A 128 3.99 13.41 -17.57
CA LYS A 128 2.84 12.58 -18.00
C LYS A 128 3.32 11.19 -18.45
N LYS A 129 4.38 11.12 -19.26
CA LYS A 129 4.94 9.86 -19.73
C LYS A 129 5.56 9.04 -18.59
N ALA A 130 6.25 9.70 -17.65
CA ALA A 130 6.81 9.04 -16.48
C ALA A 130 5.70 8.57 -15.51
N ALA A 131 4.65 9.37 -15.31
CA ALA A 131 3.48 9.00 -14.51
C ALA A 131 2.71 7.85 -15.16
N LEU A 132 2.47 7.92 -16.48
CA LEU A 132 1.83 6.85 -17.25
C LEU A 132 2.67 5.55 -17.17
N THR A 133 3.99 5.63 -17.34
CA THR A 133 4.89 4.47 -17.22
C THR A 133 4.86 3.88 -15.81
N ARG A 134 4.76 4.68 -14.76
CA ARG A 134 4.63 4.19 -13.38
C ARG A 134 3.27 3.54 -13.10
N ALA A 135 2.21 4.10 -13.66
CA ALA A 135 0.85 3.65 -13.42
C ALA A 135 0.45 2.44 -14.28
N THR A 136 1.04 2.32 -15.48
CA THR A 136 0.86 1.14 -16.37
C THR A 136 1.92 0.06 -16.14
N ALA A 137 2.94 0.32 -15.31
CA ALA A 137 3.94 -0.68 -14.96
C ALA A 137 3.30 -1.77 -14.08
N THR A 138 2.83 -2.81 -14.72
CA THR A 138 2.46 -4.06 -14.06
C THR A 138 3.76 -4.75 -13.66
N TYR A 139 4.14 -4.62 -12.39
CA TYR A 139 5.27 -5.37 -11.85
C TYR A 139 4.84 -6.81 -11.62
N THR A 140 5.68 -7.76 -12.02
CA THR A 140 5.43 -9.18 -11.79
C THR A 140 6.46 -9.73 -10.79
N PHE A 141 6.09 -10.80 -10.11
CA PHE A 141 7.02 -11.53 -9.25
C PHE A 141 8.27 -11.98 -10.03
N ASP A 142 8.09 -12.47 -11.25
CA ASP A 142 9.19 -12.97 -12.10
C ASP A 142 10.21 -11.88 -12.47
N GLU A 143 9.77 -10.62 -12.57
CA GLU A 143 10.70 -9.51 -12.79
C GLU A 143 11.66 -9.30 -11.63
N ARG A 144 11.25 -9.64 -10.40
CA ARG A 144 12.11 -9.59 -9.19
C ARG A 144 13.18 -10.68 -9.21
N LEU A 145 12.92 -11.77 -9.90
CA LEU A 145 13.79 -12.92 -10.00
C LEU A 145 14.80 -12.81 -11.15
N ARG A 146 14.57 -11.92 -12.11
CA ARG A 146 15.42 -11.80 -13.31
C ARG A 146 16.88 -11.51 -12.97
N GLY A 147 17.78 -12.35 -13.45
CA GLY A 147 19.23 -12.21 -13.25
C GLY A 147 19.73 -12.63 -11.87
N LYS A 148 18.91 -13.32 -11.07
CA LYS A 148 19.32 -13.89 -9.78
C LYS A 148 19.95 -15.26 -9.93
N SER A 149 20.78 -15.67 -8.96
CA SER A 149 21.35 -17.02 -8.92
C SER A 149 20.28 -18.06 -8.63
N GLN A 150 20.54 -19.32 -9.01
CA GLN A 150 19.61 -20.43 -8.78
C GLN A 150 19.25 -20.58 -7.29
N ASP A 151 20.24 -20.46 -6.40
CA ASP A 151 20.03 -20.57 -4.95
C ASP A 151 19.07 -19.48 -4.43
N ILE A 152 19.18 -18.24 -4.93
CA ILE A 152 18.26 -17.13 -4.56
C ILE A 152 16.88 -17.34 -5.16
N LEU A 153 16.78 -17.90 -6.38
CA LEU A 153 15.49 -18.25 -6.98
C LEU A 153 14.75 -19.29 -6.14
N GLU A 154 15.42 -20.36 -5.75
CA GLU A 154 14.85 -21.43 -4.94
C GLU A 154 14.44 -20.92 -3.54
N LEU A 155 15.33 -20.16 -2.89
CA LEU A 155 15.03 -19.56 -1.60
C LEU A 155 13.81 -18.62 -1.68
N THR A 156 13.77 -17.76 -2.72
CA THR A 156 12.65 -16.82 -2.90
C THR A 156 11.33 -17.55 -3.11
N THR A 157 11.34 -18.62 -3.89
CA THR A 157 10.16 -19.46 -4.13
C THR A 157 9.67 -20.11 -2.84
N LYS A 158 10.57 -20.67 -2.02
CA LYS A 158 10.22 -21.27 -0.71
C LYS A 158 9.66 -20.25 0.27
N VAL A 159 10.26 -19.05 0.33
CA VAL A 159 9.75 -17.96 1.17
C VAL A 159 8.33 -17.56 0.73
N ARG A 160 8.13 -17.37 -0.57
CA ARG A 160 6.83 -17.05 -1.18
C ARG A 160 5.77 -18.09 -0.86
N GLU A 161 6.08 -19.37 -1.11
CA GLU A 161 5.17 -20.49 -0.86
C GLU A 161 4.79 -20.58 0.63
N PHE A 162 5.75 -20.36 1.52
CA PHE A 162 5.48 -20.34 2.95
C PHE A 162 4.52 -19.22 3.33
N ILE A 163 4.77 -17.98 2.86
CA ILE A 163 3.93 -16.82 3.20
C ILE A 163 2.50 -17.01 2.67
N LEU A 164 2.36 -17.40 1.40
CA LEU A 164 1.05 -17.65 0.78
C LEU A 164 0.34 -18.88 1.36
N GLY A 165 1.08 -19.82 1.91
CA GLY A 165 0.54 -21.01 2.57
C GLY A 165 0.03 -20.76 3.99
N ILE A 166 0.26 -19.59 4.60
CA ILE A 166 -0.26 -19.25 5.93
C ILE A 166 -1.77 -19.07 5.88
N ASP A 167 -2.27 -18.35 4.87
CA ASP A 167 -3.69 -18.06 4.71
C ASP A 167 -3.99 -17.72 3.23
N GLU A 168 -5.09 -18.24 2.70
CA GLU A 168 -5.52 -18.01 1.32
C GLU A 168 -5.98 -16.56 1.03
N SER A 169 -6.25 -15.78 2.07
CA SER A 169 -6.58 -14.35 1.95
C SER A 169 -5.37 -13.44 1.75
N ILE A 170 -4.14 -13.99 1.85
CA ILE A 170 -2.94 -13.20 1.63
C ILE A 170 -2.77 -12.90 0.13
N GLU A 171 -2.81 -11.62 -0.19
CA GLU A 171 -2.56 -11.12 -1.54
C GLU A 171 -1.05 -10.86 -1.76
N GLU A 172 -0.52 -11.35 -2.88
CA GLU A 172 0.81 -11.00 -3.37
C GLU A 172 0.73 -9.79 -4.29
N VAL A 173 1.39 -8.70 -3.93
CA VAL A 173 1.37 -7.44 -4.69
C VAL A 173 2.80 -7.02 -5.05
N PRO A 174 3.30 -7.38 -6.25
CA PRO A 174 4.60 -6.94 -6.72
C PRO A 174 4.65 -5.42 -6.90
N LYS A 175 5.69 -4.79 -6.38
CA LYS A 175 6.00 -3.36 -6.50
C LYS A 175 7.32 -3.17 -7.24
N LYS A 176 7.69 -1.92 -7.53
CA LYS A 176 8.91 -1.61 -8.29
C LYS A 176 10.20 -2.18 -7.66
N PHE A 177 10.31 -2.24 -6.34
CA PHE A 177 11.52 -2.63 -5.64
C PHE A 177 11.36 -3.81 -4.69
N TYR A 178 10.14 -4.21 -4.36
CA TYR A 178 9.81 -5.27 -3.42
C TYR A 178 8.49 -5.97 -3.81
N VAL A 179 8.17 -7.05 -3.13
CA VAL A 179 6.87 -7.72 -3.20
C VAL A 179 6.20 -7.56 -1.84
N ALA A 180 5.00 -6.98 -1.81
CA ALA A 180 4.20 -6.91 -0.60
C ALA A 180 3.28 -8.14 -0.50
N TYR A 181 3.23 -8.74 0.68
CA TYR A 181 2.26 -9.76 1.07
C TYR A 181 1.35 -9.15 2.11
N LYS A 182 0.07 -9.03 1.80
CA LYS A 182 -0.88 -8.28 2.62
C LYS A 182 -2.25 -8.96 2.71
N ILE A 183 -3.01 -8.57 3.74
CA ILE A 183 -4.46 -8.75 3.85
C ILE A 183 -5.08 -7.34 3.84
N SER A 184 -5.45 -6.80 4.99
CA SER A 184 -5.85 -5.40 5.15
C SER A 184 -4.64 -4.45 5.14
N GLN A 185 -3.50 -4.92 5.62
CA GLN A 185 -2.21 -4.22 5.70
C GLN A 185 -1.09 -5.14 5.25
N ASN A 186 0.09 -4.56 4.98
CA ASN A 186 1.27 -5.35 4.66
C ASN A 186 1.69 -6.17 5.88
N ILE A 187 1.86 -7.47 5.69
CA ILE A 187 2.37 -8.42 6.67
C ILE A 187 3.88 -8.52 6.51
N VAL A 188 4.30 -8.72 5.25
CA VAL A 188 5.69 -8.89 4.83
C VAL A 188 5.94 -8.08 3.58
N CYS A 189 7.02 -7.31 3.55
CA CYS A 189 7.58 -6.75 2.32
C CYS A 189 8.90 -7.44 2.01
N MET A 190 8.98 -8.12 0.86
CA MET A 190 10.15 -8.91 0.46
C MET A 190 10.96 -8.20 -0.62
N GLU A 191 12.22 -7.88 -0.34
CA GLU A 191 13.20 -7.43 -1.33
C GLU A 191 14.12 -8.58 -1.73
N VAL A 192 14.18 -8.91 -3.02
CA VAL A 192 15.09 -9.93 -3.56
C VAL A 192 16.36 -9.26 -4.06
N LYS A 193 17.47 -9.40 -3.32
CA LYS A 193 18.79 -8.92 -3.71
C LYS A 193 19.57 -10.01 -4.47
N ASN A 194 20.82 -9.73 -4.87
CA ASN A 194 21.61 -10.70 -5.63
C ASN A 194 22.16 -11.86 -4.79
N LYS A 195 22.38 -11.63 -3.49
CA LYS A 195 23.00 -12.59 -2.56
C LYS A 195 22.14 -12.94 -1.36
N ASN A 196 21.04 -12.25 -1.16
CA ASN A 196 20.15 -12.44 -0.01
C ASN A 196 18.75 -11.94 -0.33
N ILE A 197 17.83 -12.24 0.57
CA ILE A 197 16.47 -11.72 0.62
C ILE A 197 16.33 -10.93 1.90
N LYS A 198 15.72 -9.75 1.82
CA LYS A 198 15.32 -8.97 2.98
C LYS A 198 13.82 -9.07 3.16
N LEU A 199 13.40 -9.41 4.37
CA LEU A 199 12.01 -9.45 4.78
C LEU A 199 11.76 -8.34 5.80
N PHE A 200 10.91 -7.40 5.48
CA PHE A 200 10.44 -6.37 6.40
C PHE A 200 9.10 -6.79 6.95
N LEU A 201 9.03 -6.99 8.26
CA LEU A 201 7.85 -7.53 8.95
C LEU A 201 7.11 -6.44 9.71
N LYS A 202 5.78 -6.52 9.73
CA LYS A 202 4.91 -5.62 10.52
C LYS A 202 4.93 -6.01 12.00
N LEU A 203 6.09 -5.90 12.61
CA LEU A 203 6.35 -6.16 14.03
C LEU A 203 7.01 -4.95 14.67
N LYS A 204 6.85 -4.82 16.00
CA LYS A 204 7.68 -3.90 16.78
C LYS A 204 9.02 -4.57 17.11
N PRO A 205 10.15 -3.84 17.12
CA PRO A 205 11.45 -4.39 17.51
C PRO A 205 11.41 -5.12 18.86
N SER A 206 10.64 -4.61 19.84
CA SER A 206 10.48 -5.24 21.16
C SER A 206 9.81 -6.61 21.15
N GLU A 207 9.31 -7.08 20.01
CA GLU A 207 8.68 -8.39 19.85
C GLU A 207 9.62 -9.45 19.29
N VAL A 208 10.85 -9.02 18.98
CA VAL A 208 11.92 -9.88 18.50
C VAL A 208 13.02 -9.87 19.56
N PRO A 209 13.43 -11.03 20.11
CA PRO A 209 14.54 -11.10 21.05
C PRO A 209 15.83 -10.52 20.44
N ASP A 210 16.61 -9.81 21.25
CA ASP A 210 17.83 -9.11 20.78
C ASP A 210 18.90 -10.07 20.22
N ASP A 211 18.91 -11.32 20.68
CA ASP A 211 19.82 -12.37 20.22
C ASP A 211 19.32 -13.15 18.98
N THR A 212 18.18 -12.72 18.41
CA THR A 212 17.63 -13.36 17.21
C THR A 212 18.58 -13.18 16.02
N PRO A 213 18.96 -14.27 15.33
CA PRO A 213 19.88 -14.18 14.20
C PRO A 213 19.23 -13.46 13.01
N PHE A 214 20.06 -12.81 12.17
CA PHE A 214 19.66 -12.15 10.94
C PHE A 214 18.72 -10.94 11.10
N TYR A 215 18.42 -10.56 12.34
CA TYR A 215 17.53 -9.50 12.74
C TYR A 215 18.19 -8.12 12.72
N ARG A 216 17.42 -7.11 12.37
CA ARG A 216 17.79 -5.69 12.47
C ARG A 216 16.54 -4.85 12.75
N ASP A 217 16.62 -3.94 13.71
CA ASP A 217 15.66 -2.85 13.90
C ASP A 217 15.85 -1.80 12.78
N VAL A 218 14.80 -1.52 12.02
CA VAL A 218 14.80 -0.56 10.91
C VAL A 218 13.80 0.57 11.12
N THR A 219 13.30 0.77 12.34
CA THR A 219 12.35 1.84 12.69
C THR A 219 12.80 3.23 12.25
N SER A 220 14.11 3.49 12.32
CA SER A 220 14.72 4.78 11.92
C SER A 220 15.51 4.71 10.62
N VAL A 221 15.40 3.61 9.86
CA VAL A 221 16.18 3.38 8.64
C VAL A 221 15.25 3.37 7.44
N GLY A 222 15.51 4.22 6.44
CA GLY A 222 14.77 4.23 5.19
C GLY A 222 14.95 2.92 4.42
N HIS A 223 13.84 2.30 4.02
CA HIS A 223 13.79 1.09 3.21
C HIS A 223 12.56 1.09 2.31
N TYR A 224 12.50 0.17 1.35
CA TYR A 224 11.31 -0.02 0.51
C TYR A 224 10.31 -0.92 1.21
N GLY A 225 9.02 -0.55 1.13
CA GLY A 225 7.95 -1.27 1.81
C GLY A 225 7.78 -0.82 3.26
N THR A 226 6.97 -1.54 4.01
CA THR A 226 6.61 -1.23 5.40
C THR A 226 7.04 -2.35 6.34
N GLY A 227 7.31 -1.99 7.59
CA GLY A 227 7.73 -2.90 8.65
C GLY A 227 8.94 -2.36 9.39
N ASN A 228 8.97 -2.53 10.73
CA ASN A 228 10.04 -2.02 11.57
C ASN A 228 11.11 -3.07 11.91
N VAL A 229 10.88 -4.31 11.48
CA VAL A 229 11.76 -5.46 11.71
C VAL A 229 12.26 -5.97 10.37
N GLU A 230 13.58 -5.97 10.15
CA GLU A 230 14.24 -6.54 8.98
C GLU A 230 14.89 -7.88 9.35
N PHE A 231 14.65 -8.89 8.53
CA PHE A 231 15.45 -10.11 8.48
C PHE A 231 16.17 -10.20 7.15
N THR A 232 17.50 -10.42 7.19
CA THR A 232 18.30 -10.64 5.98
C THR A 232 18.76 -12.09 5.94
N ILE A 233 18.25 -12.87 4.98
CA ILE A 233 18.48 -14.30 4.83
C ILE A 233 19.12 -14.64 3.47
N SER A 234 20.00 -15.65 3.48
CA SER A 234 20.74 -16.10 2.28
C SER A 234 20.55 -17.59 1.99
N SER A 235 19.92 -18.33 2.89
CA SER A 235 19.72 -19.77 2.79
C SER A 235 18.42 -20.25 3.44
N GLU A 236 17.97 -21.43 3.05
CA GLU A 236 16.77 -22.05 3.62
C GLU A 236 16.88 -22.32 5.14
N PRO A 237 18.02 -22.81 5.70
CA PRO A 237 18.16 -22.94 7.15
C PRO A 237 17.99 -21.62 7.88
N GLU A 238 18.52 -20.51 7.34
CA GLU A 238 18.33 -19.17 7.91
C GLU A 238 16.85 -18.77 7.88
N PHE A 239 16.14 -19.01 6.76
CA PHE A 239 14.71 -18.78 6.67
C PHE A 239 13.93 -19.61 7.69
N ASN A 240 14.27 -20.88 7.85
CA ASN A 240 13.58 -21.75 8.79
C ASN A 240 13.69 -21.25 10.24
N SER A 241 14.79 -20.59 10.61
CA SER A 241 14.99 -20.03 11.95
C SER A 241 14.14 -18.78 12.23
N ILE A 242 13.58 -18.13 11.20
CA ILE A 242 12.82 -16.89 11.36
C ILE A 242 11.34 -17.02 10.95
N LYS A 243 10.88 -18.20 10.54
CA LYS A 243 9.49 -18.44 10.08
C LYS A 243 8.44 -18.06 11.12
N GLU A 244 8.74 -18.26 12.40
CA GLU A 244 7.83 -17.91 13.49
C GLU A 244 7.50 -16.40 13.51
N PHE A 245 8.47 -15.54 13.18
CA PHE A 245 8.24 -14.09 13.13
C PHE A 245 7.35 -13.68 11.95
N VAL A 246 7.44 -14.38 10.82
CA VAL A 246 6.53 -14.20 9.68
C VAL A 246 5.10 -14.55 10.09
N THR A 247 4.92 -15.67 10.77
CA THR A 247 3.61 -16.09 11.31
C THR A 247 3.11 -15.12 12.38
N LEU A 248 4.00 -14.62 13.24
CA LEU A 248 3.65 -13.62 14.25
C LEU A 248 3.16 -12.31 13.59
N ALA A 249 3.83 -11.84 12.53
CA ALA A 249 3.42 -10.66 11.79
C ALA A 249 2.03 -10.86 11.15
N TYR A 250 1.76 -12.05 10.59
CA TYR A 250 0.44 -12.41 10.07
C TYR A 250 -0.63 -12.35 11.16
N ASN A 251 -0.41 -12.99 12.31
CA ASN A 251 -1.38 -13.02 13.41
C ASN A 251 -1.75 -11.62 13.94
N LYS A 252 -0.84 -10.65 13.82
CA LYS A 252 -1.08 -9.27 14.24
C LYS A 252 -1.89 -8.43 13.26
N VAL A 253 -1.80 -8.75 11.98
CA VAL A 253 -2.51 -8.03 10.92
C VAL A 253 -3.87 -8.68 10.65
N GLY A 254 -3.96 -10.01 10.81
CA GLY A 254 -5.16 -10.79 10.51
C GLY A 254 -6.14 -10.98 11.66
N SER A 255 -5.81 -10.47 12.87
CA SER A 255 -6.67 -10.59 14.07
C SER A 255 -7.50 -9.35 14.34
#